data_99afe3e87f326dedbf597e321e83f592
#
_entry.id   99afe3e87f326dedbf597e321e83f592
#
_cell.length_a   1.000
_cell.length_b   1.000
_cell.length_c   1.000
_cell.angle_alpha   90.00
_cell.angle_beta   90.00
_cell.angle_gamma   90.00
#
_symmetry.space_group_name_H-M   'P 1'
#
loop_
_entity.id
_entity.type
_entity.pdbx_description
1 polymer ?
#
loop_
_entity_poly.entity_id
_entity_poly.type
_entity_poly.pdbx_seq_one_letter_code
_entity_poly.pdbx_strand_id
1 'polypeptide(L)'
;MNETLNNQALLAAVDRMQKEGTRESREAVLDLIITEARFLAPADIQEGQETQINFQLIPNQDGQVYFPAFTSWEELRKLCGPKNQQTLALTFDDYARMIVQDNRAAGFVLDPFGCCLSFERPMVEHLMARKQSQSN
;
A
#
# COMPACT_ATOMS: atom_id res chain seq x y z
N MET A 1 16.04 14.29 -6.00
CA MET A 1 15.48 14.98 -4.88
C MET A 1 14.55 14.07 -4.09
N ASN A 2 14.68 14.15 -2.82
CA ASN A 2 13.96 13.23 -1.95
C ASN A 2 12.61 13.80 -1.60
N GLU A 3 11.58 13.20 -2.14
CA GLU A 3 10.26 13.46 -1.60
C GLU A 3 10.21 12.88 -0.21
N THR A 4 9.86 13.71 0.74
CA THR A 4 9.71 13.27 2.11
C THR A 4 8.38 12.55 2.24
N LEU A 5 8.46 11.25 2.41
CA LEU A 5 7.28 10.44 2.66
C LEU A 5 6.90 10.62 4.12
N ASN A 6 5.77 11.25 4.38
CA ASN A 6 5.35 11.51 5.75
C ASN A 6 4.11 10.69 6.10
N ASN A 7 4.34 9.51 6.65
CA ASN A 7 3.28 8.62 7.11
C ASN A 7 3.25 8.52 8.64
N GLN A 8 3.74 9.54 9.33
CA GLN A 8 3.85 9.49 10.80
C GLN A 8 2.49 9.29 11.45
N ALA A 9 1.46 9.98 10.95
CA ALA A 9 0.10 9.83 11.50
C ALA A 9 -0.42 8.40 11.28
N LEU A 10 -0.17 7.85 10.10
CA LEU A 10 -0.58 6.47 9.81
C LEU A 10 0.14 5.48 10.70
N LEU A 11 1.46 5.62 10.84
CA LEU A 11 2.24 4.71 11.66
C LEU A 11 1.83 4.77 13.13
N ALA A 12 1.54 5.95 13.64
CA ALA A 12 1.04 6.12 14.99
C ALA A 12 -0.34 5.45 15.16
N ALA A 13 -1.20 5.60 14.17
CA ALA A 13 -2.53 4.98 14.21
C ALA A 13 -2.44 3.45 14.15
N VAL A 14 -1.51 2.92 13.34
CA VAL A 14 -1.30 1.47 13.27
C VAL A 14 -0.80 0.93 14.62
N ASP A 15 0.15 1.63 15.24
CA ASP A 15 0.66 1.24 16.55
C ASP A 15 -0.45 1.25 17.60
N ARG A 16 -1.27 2.28 17.59
CA ARG A 16 -2.42 2.36 18.49
C ARG A 16 -3.40 1.20 18.27
N MET A 17 -3.68 0.91 17.00
CA MET A 17 -4.58 -0.20 16.65
C MET A 17 -4.05 -1.53 17.16
N GLN A 18 -2.75 -1.77 17.01
CA GLN A 18 -2.14 -3.02 17.47
C GLN A 18 -2.16 -3.15 19.00
N LYS A 19 -2.09 -2.03 19.70
CA LYS A 19 -2.12 -2.02 21.18
C LYS A 19 -3.53 -2.09 21.74
N GLU A 20 -4.46 -1.34 21.16
CA GLU A 20 -5.82 -1.21 21.70
C GLU A 20 -6.81 -2.20 21.08
N GLY A 21 -6.68 -2.46 19.79
CA GLY A 21 -7.59 -3.38 19.10
C GLY A 21 -9.05 -2.93 19.06
N THR A 22 -9.31 -1.63 19.24
CA THR A 22 -10.67 -1.11 19.25
C THR A 22 -11.15 -0.80 17.83
N ARG A 23 -12.47 -0.70 17.67
CA ARG A 23 -13.05 -0.29 16.40
C ARG A 23 -12.57 1.11 16.01
N GLU A 24 -12.52 2.02 16.97
CA GLU A 24 -12.07 3.40 16.75
C GLU A 24 -10.64 3.43 16.24
N SER A 25 -9.75 2.62 16.82
CA SER A 25 -8.35 2.58 16.38
C SER A 25 -8.21 2.01 14.97
N ARG A 26 -9.02 1.01 14.62
CA ARG A 26 -9.03 0.45 13.26
C ARG A 26 -9.57 1.46 12.25
N GLU A 27 -10.65 2.17 12.60
CA GLU A 27 -11.23 3.18 11.71
C GLU A 27 -10.26 4.33 11.46
N ALA A 28 -9.48 4.70 12.47
CA ALA A 28 -8.47 5.75 12.31
C ALA A 28 -7.41 5.36 11.28
N VAL A 29 -6.97 4.09 11.30
CA VAL A 29 -6.02 3.58 10.31
C VAL A 29 -6.62 3.64 8.92
N LEU A 30 -7.85 3.17 8.76
CA LEU A 30 -8.50 3.12 7.45
C LEU A 30 -8.71 4.52 6.87
N ASP A 31 -9.11 5.48 7.70
CA ASP A 31 -9.27 6.86 7.24
C ASP A 31 -7.97 7.45 6.73
N LEU A 32 -6.86 7.21 7.42
CA LEU A 32 -5.57 7.75 7.01
C LEU A 32 -5.06 7.08 5.74
N ILE A 33 -5.32 5.78 5.58
CA ILE A 33 -4.94 5.06 4.37
C ILE A 33 -5.61 5.67 3.14
N ILE A 34 -6.90 5.99 3.22
CA ILE A 34 -7.63 6.47 2.06
C ILE A 34 -7.47 7.97 1.81
N THR A 35 -7.05 8.75 2.81
CA THR A 35 -7.01 10.22 2.68
C THR A 35 -5.62 10.80 2.56
N GLU A 36 -4.67 10.39 3.40
CA GLU A 36 -3.38 11.07 3.52
C GLU A 36 -2.19 10.23 3.13
N ALA A 37 -2.29 8.91 3.29
CA ALA A 37 -1.13 8.04 3.15
C ALA A 37 -0.58 8.02 1.74
N ARG A 38 0.74 7.93 1.64
CA ARG A 38 1.44 7.68 0.39
C ARG A 38 2.36 6.50 0.60
N PHE A 39 2.43 5.63 -0.41
CA PHE A 39 3.14 4.38 -0.28
C PHE A 39 4.21 4.26 -1.34
N LEU A 40 5.30 3.57 -1.02
CA LEU A 40 6.33 3.24 -1.98
C LEU A 40 6.00 1.89 -2.61
N ALA A 41 5.93 1.86 -3.93
CA ALA A 41 5.65 0.65 -4.68
C ALA A 41 6.86 0.30 -5.54
N PRO A 42 7.50 -0.86 -5.29
CA PRO A 42 8.62 -1.27 -6.14
C PRO A 42 8.09 -1.68 -7.52
N ALA A 43 8.79 -1.22 -8.55
CA ALA A 43 8.36 -1.47 -9.92
C ALA A 43 9.57 -1.53 -10.84
N ASP A 44 9.40 -2.25 -11.94
CA ASP A 44 10.36 -2.23 -13.04
C ASP A 44 9.81 -1.32 -14.12
N ILE A 45 10.53 -0.26 -14.40
CA ILE A 45 10.11 0.73 -15.40
C ILE A 45 10.95 0.52 -16.64
N GLN A 46 10.30 0.17 -17.74
CA GLN A 46 10.96 0.00 -19.03
C GLN A 46 10.58 1.15 -19.93
N GLU A 47 11.58 1.93 -20.30
CA GLU A 47 11.41 3.03 -21.23
C GLU A 47 11.59 2.56 -22.66
N GLY A 48 10.75 3.04 -23.54
CA GLY A 48 10.78 2.71 -24.96
C GLY A 48 9.78 3.59 -25.67
N GLN A 49 9.24 3.09 -26.78
CA GLN A 49 8.18 3.81 -27.48
C GLN A 49 6.97 3.98 -26.61
N GLU A 50 6.69 2.99 -25.78
CA GLU A 50 5.66 3.08 -24.76
C GLU A 50 6.31 2.72 -23.42
N THR A 51 6.18 3.59 -22.43
CA THR A 51 6.69 3.30 -21.09
C THR A 51 5.85 2.21 -20.45
N GLN A 52 6.51 1.13 -20.05
CA GLN A 52 5.86 0.04 -19.33
C GLN A 52 6.29 0.01 -17.89
N ILE A 53 5.33 -0.12 -17.00
CA ILE A 53 5.56 -0.18 -15.56
C ILE A 53 5.04 -1.52 -15.06
N ASN A 54 5.95 -2.34 -14.53
CA ASN A 54 5.60 -3.64 -13.99
C ASN A 54 5.79 -3.64 -12.48
N PHE A 55 4.70 -3.61 -11.74
CA PHE A 55 4.76 -3.62 -10.29
C PHE A 55 5.06 -5.01 -9.77
N GLN A 56 5.89 -5.08 -8.73
CA GLN A 56 6.20 -6.34 -8.08
C GLN A 56 5.01 -6.81 -7.26
N LEU A 57 4.80 -8.12 -7.25
CA LEU A 57 3.78 -8.76 -6.44
C LEU A 57 4.45 -9.68 -5.45
N ILE A 58 3.89 -9.76 -4.25
CA ILE A 58 4.42 -10.61 -3.19
C ILE A 58 3.44 -11.73 -2.91
N PRO A 59 3.87 -13.00 -2.93
CA PRO A 59 2.98 -14.11 -2.61
C PRO A 59 2.82 -14.29 -1.10
N ASN A 60 1.65 -14.75 -0.69
CA ASN A 60 1.43 -15.19 0.69
C ASN A 60 1.60 -16.72 0.77
N GLN A 61 1.32 -17.28 1.94
CA GLN A 61 1.49 -18.72 2.16
C GLN A 61 0.54 -19.58 1.32
N ASP A 62 -0.61 -19.01 0.94
CA ASP A 62 -1.62 -19.73 0.17
C ASP A 62 -1.45 -19.58 -1.33
N GLY A 63 -0.39 -18.92 -1.77
CA GLY A 63 -0.12 -18.70 -3.18
C GLY A 63 -0.84 -17.50 -3.79
N GLN A 64 -1.60 -16.75 -3.02
CA GLN A 64 -2.19 -15.50 -3.47
C GLN A 64 -1.12 -14.42 -3.52
N VAL A 65 -1.24 -13.51 -4.49
CA VAL A 65 -0.25 -12.43 -4.63
C VAL A 65 -0.88 -11.08 -4.33
N TYR A 66 -0.06 -10.20 -3.76
CA TYR A 66 -0.49 -8.88 -3.31
C TYR A 66 0.48 -7.82 -3.80
N PHE A 67 -0.03 -6.62 -4.06
CA PHE A 67 0.84 -5.47 -4.28
C PHE A 67 1.40 -5.02 -2.94
N PRO A 68 2.73 -4.91 -2.77
CA PRO A 68 3.28 -4.40 -1.51
C PRO A 68 3.17 -2.87 -1.47
N ALA A 69 2.82 -2.35 -0.31
CA ALA A 69 2.72 -0.91 -0.07
C ALA A 69 3.61 -0.58 1.13
N PHE A 70 4.72 0.11 0.88
CA PHE A 70 5.69 0.42 1.93
C PHE A 70 5.49 1.84 2.44
N THR A 71 5.48 2.02 3.76
CA THR A 71 5.28 3.32 4.38
C THR A 71 6.55 4.15 4.46
N SER A 72 7.71 3.53 4.25
CA SER A 72 9.00 4.21 4.33
C SER A 72 10.04 3.51 3.47
N TRP A 73 11.14 4.22 3.20
CA TRP A 73 12.28 3.62 2.51
C TRP A 73 12.90 2.47 3.32
N GLU A 74 12.87 2.58 4.64
CA GLU A 74 13.38 1.52 5.51
C GLU A 74 12.60 0.23 5.32
N GLU A 75 11.27 0.33 5.25
CA GLU A 75 10.43 -0.85 5.02
C GLU A 75 10.66 -1.43 3.63
N LEU A 76 10.78 -0.57 2.62
CA LEU A 76 11.07 -1.01 1.25
C LEU A 76 12.39 -1.79 1.18
N ARG A 77 13.41 -1.34 1.88
CA ARG A 77 14.72 -1.99 1.87
C ARG A 77 14.70 -3.39 2.45
N LYS A 78 13.71 -3.71 3.27
CA LYS A 78 13.56 -5.08 3.76
C LYS A 78 13.27 -6.05 2.61
N LEU A 79 12.67 -5.57 1.54
CA LEU A 79 12.42 -6.38 0.34
C LEU A 79 13.64 -6.40 -0.58
N CYS A 80 14.15 -5.22 -0.94
CA CYS A 80 15.17 -5.10 -1.99
C CYS A 80 16.61 -5.07 -1.47
N GLY A 81 16.81 -4.94 -0.15
CA GLY A 81 18.14 -4.84 0.43
C GLY A 81 18.85 -3.57 -0.01
N PRO A 82 20.19 -3.64 -0.19
CA PRO A 82 20.97 -2.45 -0.57
C PRO A 82 20.87 -2.09 -2.06
N LYS A 83 20.13 -2.86 -2.84
CA LYS A 83 20.01 -2.61 -4.28
C LYS A 83 19.19 -1.37 -4.55
N ASN A 84 19.53 -0.67 -5.63
CA ASN A 84 18.71 0.42 -6.13
C ASN A 84 17.47 -0.17 -6.79
N GLN A 85 16.34 0.04 -6.17
CA GLN A 85 15.06 -0.44 -6.69
C GLN A 85 14.26 0.74 -7.23
N GLN A 86 13.86 0.65 -8.49
CA GLN A 86 12.93 1.63 -9.05
C GLN A 86 11.64 1.60 -8.26
N THR A 87 11.13 2.77 -7.90
CA THR A 87 10.03 2.86 -6.95
C THR A 87 9.15 4.05 -7.32
N LEU A 88 7.85 3.86 -7.21
CA LEU A 88 6.88 4.93 -7.40
C LEU A 88 6.17 5.21 -6.09
N ALA A 89 5.85 6.48 -5.84
CA ALA A 89 5.02 6.87 -4.71
C ALA A 89 3.57 6.86 -5.16
N LEU A 90 2.76 6.02 -4.53
CA LEU A 90 1.36 5.82 -4.90
C LEU A 90 0.43 6.12 -3.74
N THR A 91 -0.79 6.50 -4.07
CA THR A 91 -1.86 6.70 -3.10
C THR A 91 -2.75 5.47 -3.04
N PHE A 92 -3.69 5.46 -2.08
CA PHE A 92 -4.70 4.40 -2.03
C PHE A 92 -5.47 4.28 -3.36
N ASP A 93 -5.84 5.42 -3.97
CA ASP A 93 -6.58 5.41 -5.24
C ASP A 93 -5.82 4.68 -6.34
N ASP A 94 -4.50 4.85 -6.37
CA ASP A 94 -3.66 4.16 -7.35
C ASP A 94 -3.69 2.65 -7.15
N TYR A 95 -3.54 2.21 -5.90
CA TYR A 95 -3.60 0.78 -5.58
C TYR A 95 -4.98 0.20 -5.87
N ALA A 96 -6.03 0.91 -5.52
CA ALA A 96 -7.40 0.45 -5.76
C ALA A 96 -7.64 0.24 -7.25
N ARG A 97 -7.18 1.19 -8.07
CA ARG A 97 -7.33 1.09 -9.53
C ARG A 97 -6.57 -0.13 -10.07
N MET A 98 -5.35 -0.33 -9.58
CA MET A 98 -4.53 -1.45 -10.00
C MET A 98 -5.17 -2.79 -9.65
N ILE A 99 -5.72 -2.89 -8.44
CA ILE A 99 -6.35 -4.12 -7.98
C ILE A 99 -7.61 -4.44 -8.78
N VAL A 100 -8.42 -3.42 -9.07
CA VAL A 100 -9.64 -3.61 -9.86
C VAL A 100 -9.30 -4.08 -11.28
N GLN A 101 -8.23 -3.56 -11.87
CA GLN A 101 -7.84 -3.88 -13.24
C GLN A 101 -7.06 -5.19 -13.35
N ASP A 102 -6.36 -5.60 -12.31
CA ASP A 102 -5.49 -6.77 -12.36
C ASP A 102 -6.03 -7.88 -11.48
N ASN A 103 -6.65 -8.86 -12.11
CA ASN A 103 -7.28 -9.98 -11.41
C ASN A 103 -6.28 -10.92 -10.75
N ARG A 104 -4.97 -10.80 -11.04
CA ARG A 104 -3.96 -11.63 -10.41
C ARG A 104 -3.76 -11.25 -8.94
N ALA A 105 -3.94 -9.99 -8.60
CA ALA A 105 -3.69 -9.51 -7.25
C ALA A 105 -4.93 -9.70 -6.37
N ALA A 106 -4.74 -10.29 -5.21
CA ALA A 106 -5.80 -10.46 -4.23
C ALA A 106 -6.08 -9.18 -3.46
N GLY A 107 -5.13 -8.24 -3.47
CA GLY A 107 -5.24 -6.96 -2.76
C GLY A 107 -3.87 -6.32 -2.64
N PHE A 108 -3.69 -5.53 -1.58
CA PHE A 108 -2.37 -5.02 -1.25
C PHE A 108 -2.04 -5.28 0.22
N VAL A 109 -0.75 -5.29 0.53
CA VAL A 109 -0.28 -5.53 1.89
C VAL A 109 0.61 -4.36 2.33
N LEU A 110 0.27 -3.78 3.48
CA LEU A 110 1.00 -2.67 4.07
C LEU A 110 2.18 -3.20 4.87
N ASP A 111 3.38 -2.73 4.54
CA ASP A 111 4.62 -3.12 5.21
C ASP A 111 4.70 -4.62 5.47
N PRO A 112 4.83 -5.43 4.40
CA PRO A 112 4.75 -6.90 4.53
C PRO A 112 5.80 -7.51 5.47
N PHE A 113 6.91 -6.83 5.70
CA PHE A 113 7.94 -7.29 6.62
C PHE A 113 7.92 -6.56 7.96
N GLY A 114 6.89 -5.76 8.18
CA GLY A 114 6.66 -5.02 9.42
C GLY A 114 5.31 -5.37 10.01
N CYS A 115 4.38 -4.41 10.01
CA CYS A 115 3.05 -4.64 10.57
C CYS A 115 2.23 -5.65 9.77
N CYS A 116 2.54 -5.83 8.51
CA CYS A 116 1.93 -6.84 7.63
C CYS A 116 0.40 -6.81 7.65
N LEU A 117 -0.17 -5.67 7.28
CA LEU A 117 -1.62 -5.53 7.20
C LEU A 117 -2.09 -5.77 5.77
N SER A 118 -2.88 -6.80 5.58
CA SER A 118 -3.41 -7.17 4.26
C SER A 118 -4.77 -6.54 4.04
N PHE A 119 -4.95 -5.98 2.85
CA PHE A 119 -6.23 -5.39 2.42
C PHE A 119 -6.66 -6.14 1.17
N GLU A 120 -7.61 -7.06 1.35
CA GLU A 120 -8.06 -7.89 0.25
C GLU A 120 -9.09 -7.13 -0.59
N ARG A 121 -9.36 -7.65 -1.77
CA ARG A 121 -10.22 -6.97 -2.75
C ARG A 121 -11.55 -6.49 -2.18
N PRO A 122 -12.32 -7.29 -1.41
CA PRO A 122 -13.57 -6.78 -0.84
C PRO A 122 -13.36 -5.57 0.08
N MET A 123 -12.28 -5.57 0.87
CA MET A 123 -11.97 -4.44 1.73
C MET A 123 -11.58 -3.22 0.91
N VAL A 124 -10.80 -3.42 -0.15
CA VAL A 124 -10.42 -2.32 -1.05
C VAL A 124 -11.66 -1.68 -1.67
N GLU A 125 -12.61 -2.49 -2.12
CA GLU A 125 -13.86 -1.98 -2.68
C GLU A 125 -14.68 -1.21 -1.63
N HIS A 126 -14.72 -1.72 -0.41
CA HIS A 126 -15.39 -1.04 0.70
C HIS A 126 -14.75 0.33 0.97
N LEU A 127 -13.43 0.38 0.98
CA LEU A 127 -12.71 1.64 1.23
C LEU A 127 -12.88 2.62 0.08
N MET A 128 -12.99 2.15 -1.16
CA MET A 128 -13.27 3.02 -2.30
C MET A 128 -14.62 3.69 -2.14
N ALA A 129 -15.64 2.93 -1.74
CA ALA A 129 -16.97 3.47 -1.50
C ALA A 129 -16.97 4.48 -0.34
N ARG A 130 -16.24 4.18 0.72
CA ARG A 130 -16.10 5.05 1.88
C ARG A 130 -15.47 6.38 1.48
N LYS A 131 -14.42 6.34 0.66
CA LYS A 131 -13.76 7.55 0.19
C LYS A 131 -14.67 8.42 -0.65
N GLN A 132 -15.47 7.80 -1.52
CA GLN A 132 -16.43 8.54 -2.34
C GLN A 132 -17.46 9.24 -1.48
N SER A 133 -17.95 8.59 -0.43
CA SER A 133 -18.89 9.21 0.51
C SER A 133 -18.30 10.42 1.21
N GLN A 134 -17.02 10.36 1.54
CA GLN A 134 -16.34 11.45 2.23
C GLN A 134 -16.08 12.64 1.30
N SER A 135 -16.01 12.40 -0.01
CA SER A 135 -15.69 13.42 -1.00
C SER A 135 -16.90 14.30 -1.37
N ASN A 136 -18.08 13.91 -0.96
CA ASN A 136 -19.31 14.67 -1.28
C ASN A 136 -19.63 15.69 -0.20
#